data_f68783cf84d6233c3a6f2c241a6720de
#
_entry.id   f68783cf84d6233c3a6f2c241a6720de
#
_cell.length_a   1.000
_cell.length_b   1.000
_cell.length_c   1.000
_cell.angle_alpha   90.00
_cell.angle_beta   90.00
_cell.angle_gamma   90.00
#
_symmetry.space_group_name_H-M   'P 1'
#
loop_
_entity.id
_entity.type
_entity.pdbx_description
1 polymer ?
#
loop_
_entity_poly.entity_id
_entity_poly.type
_entity_poly.pdbx_seq_one_letter_code
_entity_poly.pdbx_strand_id
1 'polypeptide(L)'
;MGRGLLLGAVLCLGLECLPQVASAKVLRVPEKLATIQAAVDAARNGDEIRVSPGAYCGATIDKRVELVGVGHPRIIGCAGGPVLGVARVGFYLPGPNGKNPASGTKISGFVFDGRGVSSANLEPISFGIFARFARDIEISHNHFEGTAQAITSTGGDRWRIEHNRIHDLTVLDCTGPCTGGDGIVIQLARDEVAAPGGDAAPINRPEDNLILGNTIEGGPPDGFADFSMVGILILAADHTTVLQNDLRLRDNPAAAAVSQGILLTNTCCGTGKSYLPGVRHTILAFNDGRKSEVAIVVEGSGGANTQGLFLFRNRGEQQLETAQLLLSLSRSAAIPASARPQL
;
A
#
# COMPACT_ATOMS: atom_id res chain seq x y z
N MET A 1 12.67 -36.15 78.38
CA MET A 1 12.48 -34.79 77.81
C MET A 1 12.75 -34.92 76.34
N GLY A 2 11.74 -35.17 75.52
CA GLY A 2 11.88 -35.27 74.07
C GLY A 2 10.97 -34.27 73.41
N ARG A 3 11.51 -33.29 72.70
CA ARG A 3 10.82 -32.32 71.88
C ARG A 3 10.64 -32.85 70.45
N GLY A 4 9.44 -33.20 70.10
CA GLY A 4 9.05 -33.50 68.71
C GLY A 4 8.92 -32.22 67.92
N LEU A 5 9.64 -32.11 66.78
CA LEU A 5 9.46 -31.10 65.78
C LEU A 5 8.42 -31.60 64.75
N LEU A 6 7.29 -30.93 64.66
CA LEU A 6 6.31 -31.08 63.59
C LEU A 6 6.78 -30.18 62.41
N LEU A 7 7.19 -30.83 61.31
CA LEU A 7 7.35 -30.15 60.03
C LEU A 7 6.01 -30.03 59.34
N GLY A 8 5.44 -28.83 59.31
CA GLY A 8 4.30 -28.49 58.47
C GLY A 8 4.75 -28.25 57.02
N ALA A 9 4.43 -29.17 56.13
CA ALA A 9 4.58 -28.98 54.70
C ALA A 9 3.48 -28.03 54.20
N VAL A 10 3.84 -26.80 53.85
CA VAL A 10 2.97 -25.87 53.14
C VAL A 10 2.98 -26.24 51.65
N LEU A 11 1.89 -26.88 51.21
CA LEU A 11 1.64 -27.17 49.79
C LEU A 11 1.20 -25.87 49.11
N CYS A 12 2.13 -25.11 48.50
CA CYS A 12 1.78 -24.02 47.59
C CYS A 12 1.24 -24.64 46.29
N LEU A 13 -0.09 -24.68 46.15
CA LEU A 13 -0.76 -24.87 44.87
C LEU A 13 -0.47 -23.66 44.01
N GLY A 14 0.53 -23.79 43.12
CA GLY A 14 0.79 -22.88 42.05
C GLY A 14 -0.38 -22.88 41.05
N LEU A 15 -1.32 -21.97 41.22
CA LEU A 15 -2.29 -21.64 40.19
C LEU A 15 -1.50 -20.96 39.07
N GLU A 16 -1.09 -21.72 38.04
CA GLU A 16 -0.53 -21.16 36.83
C GLU A 16 -1.60 -20.24 36.24
N CYS A 17 -1.35 -18.92 36.34
CA CYS A 17 -2.09 -17.91 35.60
C CYS A 17 -1.77 -18.11 34.12
N LEU A 18 -2.52 -18.99 33.45
CA LEU A 18 -2.48 -19.04 32.00
C LEU A 18 -2.88 -17.66 31.48
N PRO A 19 -2.09 -17.03 30.60
CA PRO A 19 -2.49 -15.77 30.00
C PRO A 19 -3.81 -15.98 29.28
N GLN A 20 -4.85 -15.34 29.77
CA GLN A 20 -6.17 -15.35 29.16
C GLN A 20 -6.00 -14.65 27.80
N VAL A 21 -5.96 -15.41 26.71
CA VAL A 21 -5.96 -14.86 25.35
C VAL A 21 -7.29 -14.13 25.20
N ALA A 22 -7.25 -12.82 25.27
CA ALA A 22 -8.44 -11.99 25.08
C ALA A 22 -8.99 -12.29 23.68
N SER A 23 -10.21 -12.81 23.61
CA SER A 23 -10.91 -13.06 22.36
C SER A 23 -11.08 -11.75 21.60
N ALA A 24 -10.76 -11.74 20.31
CA ALA A 24 -11.01 -10.61 19.44
C ALA A 24 -12.49 -10.20 19.50
N LYS A 25 -12.72 -8.91 19.71
CA LYS A 25 -14.07 -8.34 19.79
C LYS A 25 -14.50 -7.84 18.42
N VAL A 26 -15.79 -8.01 18.10
CA VAL A 26 -16.40 -7.42 16.91
C VAL A 26 -17.08 -6.10 17.27
N LEU A 27 -16.61 -5.01 16.71
CA LEU A 27 -17.18 -3.66 16.80
C LEU A 27 -18.01 -3.39 15.54
N ARG A 28 -19.24 -2.89 15.67
CA ARG A 28 -20.16 -2.71 14.56
C ARG A 28 -20.46 -1.25 14.32
N VAL A 29 -20.34 -0.82 13.04
CA VAL A 29 -20.62 0.54 12.57
C VAL A 29 -21.74 0.46 11.53
N PRO A 30 -22.81 1.25 11.59
CA PRO A 30 -23.11 2.28 12.61
C PRO A 30 -23.87 1.75 13.82
N GLU A 31 -24.16 0.46 13.93
CA GLU A 31 -25.11 -0.15 14.89
C GLU A 31 -24.77 0.15 16.36
N LYS A 32 -23.48 0.12 16.71
CA LYS A 32 -22.98 0.38 18.07
C LYS A 32 -22.13 1.62 18.19
N LEU A 33 -21.44 1.97 17.13
CA LEU A 33 -20.49 3.09 17.05
C LEU A 33 -20.80 3.89 15.79
N ALA A 34 -21.10 5.18 15.94
CA ALA A 34 -21.61 6.00 14.85
C ALA A 34 -20.62 6.18 13.67
N THR A 35 -19.33 6.10 13.93
CA THR A 35 -18.27 6.33 12.91
C THR A 35 -17.20 5.25 12.97
N ILE A 36 -16.47 5.10 11.86
CA ILE A 36 -15.31 4.18 11.80
C ILE A 36 -14.23 4.66 12.79
N GLN A 37 -14.00 5.98 12.91
CA GLN A 37 -13.02 6.51 13.86
C GLN A 37 -13.38 6.12 15.30
N ALA A 38 -14.64 6.30 15.70
CA ALA A 38 -15.09 5.89 17.05
C ALA A 38 -14.89 4.39 17.31
N ALA A 39 -15.05 3.57 16.25
CA ALA A 39 -14.79 2.14 16.37
C ALA A 39 -13.29 1.84 16.51
N VAL A 40 -12.43 2.53 15.74
CA VAL A 40 -10.98 2.42 15.90
C VAL A 40 -10.56 2.87 17.30
N ASP A 41 -11.06 3.98 17.80
CA ASP A 41 -10.72 4.50 19.14
C ASP A 41 -11.09 3.50 20.25
N ALA A 42 -12.24 2.84 20.12
CA ALA A 42 -12.74 1.84 21.07
C ALA A 42 -12.09 0.46 20.92
N ALA A 43 -11.43 0.17 19.79
CA ALA A 43 -10.83 -1.12 19.50
C ALA A 43 -9.55 -1.37 20.30
N ARG A 44 -9.20 -2.64 20.48
CA ARG A 44 -7.90 -3.12 20.92
C ARG A 44 -7.19 -3.83 19.77
N ASN A 45 -5.88 -4.00 19.90
CA ASN A 45 -5.12 -4.76 18.90
C ASN A 45 -5.72 -6.18 18.71
N GLY A 46 -6.06 -6.47 17.45
CA GLY A 46 -6.65 -7.73 17.04
C GLY A 46 -8.18 -7.75 17.00
N ASP A 47 -8.85 -6.66 17.39
CA ASP A 47 -10.31 -6.55 17.22
C ASP A 47 -10.72 -6.40 15.75
N GLU A 48 -11.93 -6.88 15.43
CA GLU A 48 -12.58 -6.68 14.13
C GLU A 48 -13.51 -5.48 14.19
N ILE A 49 -13.45 -4.62 13.18
CA ILE A 49 -14.39 -3.51 12.96
C ILE A 49 -15.21 -3.83 11.72
N ARG A 50 -16.48 -4.15 11.92
CA ARG A 50 -17.41 -4.49 10.85
C ARG A 50 -18.28 -3.29 10.50
N VAL A 51 -18.18 -2.83 9.26
CA VAL A 51 -18.87 -1.63 8.76
C VAL A 51 -19.98 -2.05 7.82
N SER A 52 -21.23 -1.70 8.17
CA SER A 52 -22.42 -1.97 7.36
C SER A 52 -22.53 -0.99 6.18
N PRO A 53 -23.41 -1.26 5.17
CA PRO A 53 -23.60 -0.35 4.03
C PRO A 53 -23.91 1.09 4.47
N GLY A 54 -23.34 2.05 3.77
CA GLY A 54 -23.48 3.48 4.07
C GLY A 54 -22.31 4.29 3.52
N ALA A 55 -22.35 5.61 3.73
CA ALA A 55 -21.25 6.51 3.43
C ALA A 55 -20.62 6.99 4.75
N TYR A 56 -19.32 6.88 4.87
CA TYR A 56 -18.57 7.16 6.07
C TYR A 56 -17.34 8.01 5.77
N CYS A 57 -17.00 8.86 6.70
CA CYS A 57 -15.69 9.51 6.70
C CYS A 57 -14.58 8.47 6.86
N GLY A 58 -13.41 8.76 6.33
CA GLY A 58 -12.21 8.01 6.60
C GLY A 58 -11.83 7.98 8.08
N ALA A 59 -10.80 7.20 8.40
CA ALA A 59 -10.30 7.07 9.77
C ALA A 59 -8.78 7.01 9.82
N THR A 60 -8.22 7.51 10.93
CA THR A 60 -6.82 7.28 11.30
C THR A 60 -6.73 5.97 12.08
N ILE A 61 -5.96 5.05 11.56
CA ILE A 61 -5.78 3.70 12.13
C ILE A 61 -4.43 3.68 12.87
N ASP A 62 -4.48 3.70 14.20
CA ASP A 62 -3.31 3.78 15.08
C ASP A 62 -3.04 2.50 15.86
N LYS A 63 -3.69 1.41 15.50
CA LYS A 63 -3.55 0.10 16.13
C LYS A 63 -3.89 -1.03 15.14
N ARG A 64 -3.45 -2.24 15.45
CA ARG A 64 -3.74 -3.42 14.63
C ARG A 64 -5.20 -3.81 14.76
N VAL A 65 -5.96 -3.69 13.67
CA VAL A 65 -7.37 -4.08 13.58
C VAL A 65 -7.66 -4.79 12.26
N GLU A 66 -8.77 -5.52 12.22
CA GLU A 66 -9.34 -6.02 10.98
C GLU A 66 -10.58 -5.18 10.62
N LEU A 67 -10.50 -4.41 9.51
CA LEU A 67 -11.62 -3.61 8.99
C LEU A 67 -12.31 -4.40 7.88
N VAL A 68 -13.59 -4.71 8.08
CA VAL A 68 -14.40 -5.48 7.14
C VAL A 68 -15.60 -4.66 6.70
N GLY A 69 -15.63 -4.29 5.43
CA GLY A 69 -16.78 -3.64 4.79
C GLY A 69 -17.81 -4.69 4.36
N VAL A 70 -18.99 -4.67 4.95
CA VAL A 70 -20.10 -5.55 4.59
C VAL A 70 -21.03 -4.84 3.63
N GLY A 71 -21.24 -5.38 2.42
CA GLY A 71 -22.10 -4.75 1.42
C GLY A 71 -21.54 -3.44 0.87
N HIS A 72 -20.21 -3.33 0.80
CA HIS A 72 -19.46 -2.27 0.14
C HIS A 72 -19.75 -0.85 0.69
N PRO A 73 -19.52 -0.61 2.00
CA PRO A 73 -19.62 0.75 2.53
C PRO A 73 -18.64 1.69 1.83
N ARG A 74 -19.07 2.93 1.62
CA ARG A 74 -18.31 3.94 0.90
C ARG A 74 -17.52 4.81 1.87
N ILE A 75 -16.23 4.96 1.61
CA ILE A 75 -15.37 5.91 2.31
C ILE A 75 -15.26 7.17 1.46
N ILE A 76 -15.70 8.29 2.02
CA ILE A 76 -15.78 9.59 1.35
C ILE A 76 -14.93 10.64 2.07
N GLY A 77 -14.62 11.73 1.39
CA GLY A 77 -14.01 12.92 2.00
C GLY A 77 -15.00 13.61 2.94
N CYS A 78 -14.54 13.99 4.12
CA CYS A 78 -15.35 14.68 5.12
C CYS A 78 -14.54 15.74 5.86
N ALA A 79 -15.21 16.79 6.33
CA ALA A 79 -14.63 17.68 7.33
C ALA A 79 -14.31 16.89 8.61
N GLY A 80 -13.06 16.98 9.09
CA GLY A 80 -12.60 16.21 10.26
C GLY A 80 -12.12 14.77 9.95
N GLY A 81 -12.17 14.31 8.70
CA GLY A 81 -11.49 13.08 8.27
C GLY A 81 -9.97 13.24 8.21
N PRO A 82 -9.21 12.13 8.04
CA PRO A 82 -7.76 12.19 7.98
C PRO A 82 -7.27 13.02 6.80
N VAL A 83 -6.16 13.74 7.03
CA VAL A 83 -5.49 14.54 5.98
C VAL A 83 -4.00 14.25 5.96
N LEU A 84 -3.41 14.34 4.77
CA LEU A 84 -1.97 14.35 4.55
C LEU A 84 -1.63 15.69 3.87
N GLY A 85 -1.10 16.65 4.65
CA GLY A 85 -1.02 18.03 4.21
C GLY A 85 -2.43 18.61 3.98
N VAL A 86 -2.76 18.93 2.72
CA VAL A 86 -4.09 19.43 2.33
C VAL A 86 -5.00 18.35 1.75
N ALA A 87 -4.43 17.18 1.39
CA ALA A 87 -5.13 16.09 0.73
C ALA A 87 -5.87 15.20 1.74
N ARG A 88 -7.11 14.85 1.45
CA ARG A 88 -7.89 13.93 2.28
C ARG A 88 -7.49 12.48 2.02
N VAL A 89 -7.48 11.70 3.09
CA VAL A 89 -7.13 10.28 3.08
C VAL A 89 -8.34 9.46 3.53
N GLY A 90 -8.63 8.37 2.85
CA GLY A 90 -9.64 7.41 3.29
C GLY A 90 -9.22 6.74 4.58
N PHE A 91 -8.26 5.83 4.54
CA PHE A 91 -7.66 5.27 5.76
C PHE A 91 -6.19 5.65 5.86
N TYR A 92 -5.85 6.32 6.93
CA TYR A 92 -4.50 6.78 7.23
C TYR A 92 -3.88 5.97 8.36
N LEU A 93 -2.75 5.31 8.10
CA LEU A 93 -1.97 4.53 9.06
C LEU A 93 -0.67 5.29 9.36
N PRO A 94 -0.67 6.23 10.32
CA PRO A 94 0.52 7.01 10.65
C PRO A 94 1.59 6.15 11.31
N GLY A 95 2.83 6.36 10.92
CA GLY A 95 3.98 5.66 11.49
C GLY A 95 5.07 6.63 11.91
N PRO A 96 5.01 7.19 13.12
CA PRO A 96 6.07 8.06 13.58
C PRO A 96 7.37 7.30 13.83
N ASN A 97 8.51 7.91 13.49
CA ASN A 97 9.84 7.43 13.85
C ASN A 97 10.16 5.98 13.42
N GLY A 98 9.74 5.58 12.20
CA GLY A 98 10.02 4.25 11.66
C GLY A 98 9.24 3.10 12.29
N LYS A 99 8.20 3.40 13.08
CA LYS A 99 7.32 2.41 13.71
C LYS A 99 5.86 2.72 13.37
N ASN A 100 5.07 1.68 13.17
CA ASN A 100 3.64 1.84 12.95
C ASN A 100 2.86 0.87 13.85
N PRO A 101 2.07 1.39 14.80
CA PRO A 101 1.27 0.56 15.70
C PRO A 101 0.12 -0.17 14.99
N ALA A 102 -0.26 0.28 13.79
CA ALA A 102 -1.25 -0.38 12.95
C ALA A 102 -0.68 -1.58 12.16
N SER A 103 0.59 -1.93 12.33
CA SER A 103 1.17 -3.11 11.66
C SER A 103 0.36 -4.37 11.95
N GLY A 104 0.13 -5.19 10.93
CA GLY A 104 -0.75 -6.36 10.99
C GLY A 104 -2.23 -6.05 10.78
N THR A 105 -2.58 -4.84 10.37
CA THR A 105 -3.97 -4.46 10.01
C THR A 105 -4.39 -5.10 8.70
N LYS A 106 -5.67 -5.51 8.65
CA LYS A 106 -6.34 -6.00 7.44
C LYS A 106 -7.49 -5.09 7.04
N ILE A 107 -7.65 -4.83 5.74
CA ILE A 107 -8.68 -3.93 5.21
C ILE A 107 -9.32 -4.57 3.99
N SER A 108 -10.64 -4.84 4.05
CA SER A 108 -11.33 -5.48 2.94
C SER A 108 -12.79 -5.06 2.78
N GLY A 109 -13.30 -5.11 1.54
CA GLY A 109 -14.71 -4.95 1.22
C GLY A 109 -15.23 -3.51 1.17
N PHE A 110 -14.37 -2.50 1.09
CA PHE A 110 -14.75 -1.09 1.03
C PHE A 110 -14.75 -0.53 -0.40
N VAL A 111 -15.52 0.53 -0.59
CA VAL A 111 -15.41 1.43 -1.74
C VAL A 111 -14.81 2.75 -1.28
N PHE A 112 -13.67 3.14 -1.83
CA PHE A 112 -13.03 4.43 -1.61
C PHE A 112 -13.41 5.38 -2.73
N ASP A 113 -14.19 6.42 -2.41
CA ASP A 113 -14.74 7.34 -3.39
C ASP A 113 -14.01 8.68 -3.39
N GLY A 114 -13.10 8.86 -4.33
CA GLY A 114 -12.36 10.08 -4.59
C GLY A 114 -12.92 10.90 -5.76
N ARG A 115 -14.04 10.51 -6.33
CA ARG A 115 -14.58 11.17 -7.52
C ARG A 115 -14.82 12.65 -7.32
N GLY A 116 -14.38 13.44 -8.28
CA GLY A 116 -14.44 14.89 -8.23
C GLY A 116 -13.29 15.56 -7.48
N VAL A 117 -12.29 14.80 -7.01
CA VAL A 117 -11.05 15.38 -6.48
C VAL A 117 -10.27 16.05 -7.62
N SER A 118 -9.77 17.24 -7.35
CA SER A 118 -8.92 18.02 -8.24
C SER A 118 -8.11 19.01 -7.42
N SER A 119 -7.12 19.67 -8.03
CA SER A 119 -6.37 20.76 -7.37
C SER A 119 -7.27 21.92 -6.91
N ALA A 120 -8.39 22.13 -7.59
CA ALA A 120 -9.38 23.15 -7.22
C ALA A 120 -10.41 22.63 -6.17
N ASN A 121 -10.53 21.32 -5.99
CA ASN A 121 -11.47 20.68 -5.06
C ASN A 121 -10.82 19.50 -4.36
N LEU A 122 -10.29 19.71 -3.17
CA LEU A 122 -9.65 18.70 -2.32
C LEU A 122 -10.60 18.09 -1.26
N GLU A 123 -11.90 18.35 -1.33
CA GLU A 123 -12.89 17.79 -0.41
C GLU A 123 -13.08 16.27 -0.55
N PRO A 124 -13.13 15.67 -1.78
CA PRO A 124 -13.11 14.21 -1.90
C PRO A 124 -11.76 13.62 -1.45
N ILE A 125 -11.70 12.31 -1.20
CA ILE A 125 -10.45 11.64 -0.85
C ILE A 125 -9.49 11.63 -2.04
N SER A 126 -8.27 12.08 -1.80
CA SER A 126 -7.15 12.03 -2.77
C SER A 126 -6.41 10.72 -2.68
N PHE A 127 -6.23 10.22 -1.45
CA PHE A 127 -5.58 8.95 -1.15
C PHE A 127 -6.59 7.96 -0.57
N GLY A 128 -6.73 6.79 -1.16
CA GLY A 128 -7.59 5.76 -0.61
C GLY A 128 -7.06 5.24 0.72
N ILE A 129 -5.92 4.55 0.69
CA ILE A 129 -5.20 4.05 1.86
C ILE A 129 -3.77 4.57 1.80
N PHE A 130 -3.32 5.25 2.84
CA PHE A 130 -1.95 5.75 2.96
C PHE A 130 -1.34 5.31 4.28
N ALA A 131 -0.17 4.65 4.22
CA ALA A 131 0.52 4.22 5.42
C ALA A 131 2.02 4.51 5.37
N ARG A 132 2.60 4.77 6.56
CA ARG A 132 4.04 4.95 6.75
C ARG A 132 4.57 3.90 7.73
N PHE A 133 5.66 3.23 7.35
CA PHE A 133 6.37 2.24 8.17
C PHE A 133 5.49 1.09 8.69
N ALA A 134 4.32 0.88 8.09
CA ALA A 134 3.44 -0.22 8.46
C ALA A 134 3.95 -1.54 7.88
N ARG A 135 3.90 -2.60 8.68
CA ARG A 135 4.33 -3.94 8.29
C ARG A 135 3.18 -4.92 8.33
N ASP A 136 3.27 -5.99 7.57
CA ASP A 136 2.29 -7.08 7.60
C ASP A 136 0.85 -6.60 7.32
N ILE A 137 0.69 -5.64 6.39
CA ILE A 137 -0.62 -5.10 6.02
C ILE A 137 -1.26 -5.96 4.92
N GLU A 138 -2.54 -6.24 5.08
CA GLU A 138 -3.34 -6.95 4.07
C GLU A 138 -4.47 -6.03 3.56
N ILE A 139 -4.50 -5.77 2.25
CA ILE A 139 -5.51 -4.94 1.58
C ILE A 139 -6.11 -5.76 0.45
N SER A 140 -7.36 -6.19 0.61
CA SER A 140 -7.95 -7.10 -0.36
C SER A 140 -9.42 -6.81 -0.65
N HIS A 141 -9.85 -7.08 -1.90
CA HIS A 141 -11.25 -6.98 -2.30
C HIS A 141 -11.87 -5.60 -2.06
N ASN A 142 -11.08 -4.53 -2.13
CA ASN A 142 -11.56 -3.17 -2.07
C ASN A 142 -11.70 -2.59 -3.48
N HIS A 143 -12.50 -1.54 -3.57
CA HIS A 143 -12.76 -0.81 -4.78
C HIS A 143 -12.37 0.66 -4.58
N PHE A 144 -11.58 1.22 -5.50
CA PHE A 144 -11.12 2.61 -5.47
C PHE A 144 -11.59 3.31 -6.72
N GLU A 145 -12.26 4.44 -6.56
CA GLU A 145 -12.85 5.24 -7.64
C GLU A 145 -12.33 6.68 -7.57
N GLY A 146 -11.72 7.17 -8.65
CA GLY A 146 -11.36 8.59 -8.80
C GLY A 146 -10.35 9.11 -7.78
N THR A 147 -9.51 8.25 -7.19
CA THR A 147 -8.45 8.69 -6.28
C THR A 147 -7.19 9.09 -7.04
N ALA A 148 -6.38 9.98 -6.48
CA ALA A 148 -5.07 10.32 -7.04
C ALA A 148 -4.04 9.20 -6.77
N GLN A 149 -4.08 8.61 -5.57
CA GLN A 149 -3.38 7.37 -5.25
C GLN A 149 -4.34 6.45 -4.50
N ALA A 150 -4.51 5.22 -5.01
CA ALA A 150 -5.43 4.31 -4.35
C ALA A 150 -4.83 3.68 -3.10
N ILE A 151 -3.64 3.09 -3.20
CA ILE A 151 -2.94 2.42 -2.10
C ILE A 151 -1.49 2.85 -2.09
N THR A 152 -1.04 3.45 -0.97
CA THR A 152 0.34 3.92 -0.82
C THR A 152 0.98 3.36 0.43
N SER A 153 2.08 2.61 0.25
CA SER A 153 2.99 2.15 1.29
C SER A 153 4.29 2.94 1.24
N THR A 154 4.60 3.67 2.30
CA THR A 154 5.88 4.38 2.44
C THR A 154 6.71 3.70 3.52
N GLY A 155 7.77 3.00 3.13
CA GLY A 155 8.66 2.26 4.05
C GLY A 155 7.99 1.07 4.74
N GLY A 156 7.01 0.44 4.11
CA GLY A 156 6.27 -0.70 4.67
C GLY A 156 6.74 -2.03 4.11
N ASP A 157 6.88 -3.04 4.97
CA ASP A 157 7.35 -4.38 4.64
C ASP A 157 6.22 -5.40 4.69
N ARG A 158 6.31 -6.46 3.90
CA ARG A 158 5.42 -7.63 3.89
C ARG A 158 3.94 -7.27 3.71
N TRP A 159 3.68 -6.31 2.82
CA TRP A 159 2.30 -5.99 2.42
C TRP A 159 1.78 -7.06 1.45
N ARG A 160 0.51 -7.36 1.58
CA ARG A 160 -0.27 -8.17 0.65
C ARG A 160 -1.39 -7.31 0.10
N ILE A 161 -1.30 -6.96 -1.19
CA ILE A 161 -2.30 -6.13 -1.89
C ILE A 161 -2.93 -7.01 -2.96
N GLU A 162 -4.14 -7.51 -2.69
CA GLU A 162 -4.69 -8.60 -3.46
C GLU A 162 -6.14 -8.35 -3.92
N HIS A 163 -6.42 -8.63 -5.19
CA HIS A 163 -7.78 -8.63 -5.73
C HIS A 163 -8.56 -7.32 -5.51
N ASN A 164 -7.87 -6.18 -5.51
CA ASN A 164 -8.50 -4.87 -5.48
C ASN A 164 -8.83 -4.42 -6.90
N ARG A 165 -9.90 -3.62 -7.01
CA ARG A 165 -10.27 -2.94 -8.24
C ARG A 165 -10.02 -1.45 -8.07
N ILE A 166 -9.22 -0.87 -8.96
CA ILE A 166 -8.87 0.55 -8.97
C ILE A 166 -9.25 1.09 -10.33
N HIS A 167 -10.03 2.17 -10.37
CA HIS A 167 -10.43 2.78 -11.64
C HIS A 167 -10.62 4.29 -11.53
N ASP A 168 -10.63 4.94 -12.68
CA ASP A 168 -10.79 6.39 -12.82
C ASP A 168 -9.78 7.18 -11.98
N LEU A 169 -8.52 6.70 -11.98
CA LEU A 169 -7.43 7.43 -11.33
C LEU A 169 -7.39 8.87 -11.81
N THR A 170 -7.14 9.80 -10.91
CA THR A 170 -7.03 11.22 -11.22
C THR A 170 -5.64 11.75 -10.90
N VAL A 171 -5.28 12.87 -11.53
CA VAL A 171 -4.04 13.57 -11.27
C VAL A 171 -4.35 14.85 -10.52
N LEU A 172 -3.62 15.11 -9.43
CA LEU A 172 -3.66 16.41 -8.77
C LEU A 172 -2.60 17.32 -9.40
N ASP A 173 -3.02 18.49 -9.87
CA ASP A 173 -2.13 19.50 -10.46
C ASP A 173 -1.04 19.90 -9.47
N CYS A 174 0.16 20.02 -10.00
CA CYS A 174 1.35 20.14 -9.18
C CYS A 174 1.91 21.55 -9.20
N THR A 175 1.46 22.40 -8.33
CA THR A 175 2.23 23.58 -7.90
C THR A 175 3.23 23.25 -6.78
N GLY A 176 3.41 21.93 -6.49
CA GLY A 176 4.25 21.34 -5.45
C GLY A 176 4.69 19.90 -5.82
N PRO A 177 5.10 19.06 -4.87
CA PRO A 177 5.43 17.66 -5.18
C PRO A 177 4.19 16.96 -5.72
N CYS A 178 4.28 16.57 -6.99
CA CYS A 178 3.19 15.93 -7.72
C CYS A 178 2.77 14.62 -7.11
N THR A 179 1.48 14.42 -6.92
CA THR A 179 0.89 13.10 -6.82
C THR A 179 0.24 12.79 -8.16
N GLY A 180 0.95 12.01 -8.98
CA GLY A 180 0.40 11.48 -10.21
C GLY A 180 -0.76 10.53 -9.94
N GLY A 181 -1.51 10.17 -10.96
CA GLY A 181 -2.54 9.14 -10.90
C GLY A 181 -1.90 7.77 -10.72
N ASP A 182 -1.59 7.39 -9.47
CA ASP A 182 -0.94 6.11 -9.16
C ASP A 182 -1.93 5.13 -8.55
N GLY A 183 -2.00 3.92 -9.09
CA GLY A 183 -2.87 2.88 -8.52
C GLY A 183 -2.31 2.35 -7.20
N ILE A 184 -1.16 1.68 -7.24
CA ILE A 184 -0.48 1.11 -6.07
C ILE A 184 0.94 1.65 -6.02
N VAL A 185 1.34 2.18 -4.88
CA VAL A 185 2.67 2.76 -4.65
C VAL A 185 3.38 2.02 -3.52
N ILE A 186 4.52 1.42 -3.81
CA ILE A 186 5.45 0.86 -2.82
C ILE A 186 6.73 1.67 -2.91
N GLN A 187 7.00 2.49 -1.90
CA GLN A 187 8.13 3.41 -1.93
C GLN A 187 8.91 3.44 -0.61
N LEU A 188 10.19 3.77 -0.72
CA LEU A 188 11.03 3.99 0.45
C LEU A 188 10.50 5.14 1.31
N ALA A 189 10.74 5.08 2.61
CA ALA A 189 10.54 6.19 3.51
C ALA A 189 11.82 7.01 3.64
N ARG A 190 11.65 8.33 3.75
CA ARG A 190 12.74 9.27 4.03
C ARG A 190 12.64 9.75 5.47
N ASP A 191 13.78 10.15 6.02
CA ASP A 191 13.80 10.91 7.27
C ASP A 191 13.29 12.34 6.99
N GLU A 192 12.18 12.72 7.61
CA GLU A 192 11.62 14.08 7.50
C GLU A 192 12.40 15.10 8.35
N VAL A 193 13.29 14.62 9.20
CA VAL A 193 14.09 15.48 10.11
C VAL A 193 15.33 16.05 9.42
N ALA A 194 15.63 15.65 8.18
CA ALA A 194 16.75 16.23 7.45
C ALA A 194 16.50 17.73 7.20
N ALA A 195 17.53 18.53 7.47
CA ALA A 195 17.49 19.98 7.31
C ALA A 195 17.02 20.39 5.90
N PRO A 196 16.36 21.55 5.74
CA PRO A 196 15.94 22.05 4.43
C PRO A 196 17.11 22.03 3.45
N GLY A 197 17.00 21.25 2.36
CA GLY A 197 18.05 21.11 1.33
C GLY A 197 19.07 19.98 1.57
N GLY A 198 18.98 19.22 2.66
CA GLY A 198 19.80 18.02 2.88
C GLY A 198 19.18 16.77 2.25
N ASP A 199 20.03 15.85 1.80
CA ASP A 199 19.60 14.52 1.38
C ASP A 199 19.24 13.73 2.64
N ALA A 200 17.94 13.56 2.90
CA ALA A 200 17.49 12.68 3.97
C ALA A 200 17.94 11.25 3.65
N ALA A 201 18.66 10.63 4.56
CA ALA A 201 18.98 9.21 4.42
C ALA A 201 17.68 8.39 4.40
N PRO A 202 17.57 7.34 3.56
CA PRO A 202 16.41 6.47 3.59
C PRO A 202 16.33 5.78 4.94
N ILE A 203 15.23 5.97 5.68
CA ILE A 203 15.03 5.33 6.99
C ILE A 203 14.61 3.88 6.82
N ASN A 204 13.79 3.60 5.84
CA ASN A 204 13.30 2.25 5.58
C ASN A 204 13.06 2.02 4.08
N ARG A 205 13.61 0.94 3.61
CA ARG A 205 13.42 0.41 2.26
C ARG A 205 12.36 -0.69 2.35
N PRO A 206 11.26 -0.62 1.59
CA PRO A 206 10.22 -1.64 1.61
C PRO A 206 10.76 -3.00 1.18
N GLU A 207 10.38 -4.07 1.90
CA GLU A 207 10.81 -5.43 1.61
C GLU A 207 9.64 -6.42 1.61
N ASP A 208 9.80 -7.50 0.82
CA ASP A 208 8.92 -8.68 0.81
C ASP A 208 7.43 -8.37 0.52
N ASN A 209 7.15 -7.40 -0.34
CA ASN A 209 5.78 -7.02 -0.67
C ASN A 209 5.21 -7.89 -1.81
N LEU A 210 3.92 -8.23 -1.72
CA LEU A 210 3.17 -8.98 -2.72
C LEU A 210 2.01 -8.14 -3.27
N ILE A 211 1.94 -7.99 -4.59
CA ILE A 211 0.85 -7.33 -5.32
C ILE A 211 0.26 -8.34 -6.30
N LEU A 212 -0.94 -8.86 -6.01
CA LEU A 212 -1.50 -10.02 -6.70
C LEU A 212 -2.92 -9.78 -7.19
N GLY A 213 -3.17 -10.06 -8.47
CA GLY A 213 -4.52 -10.18 -9.02
C GLY A 213 -5.36 -8.91 -8.98
N ASN A 214 -4.73 -7.73 -8.89
CA ASN A 214 -5.46 -6.46 -8.91
C ASN A 214 -5.83 -6.07 -10.34
N THR A 215 -6.97 -5.40 -10.50
CA THR A 215 -7.36 -4.75 -11.75
C THR A 215 -7.21 -3.25 -11.58
N ILE A 216 -6.40 -2.62 -12.42
CA ILE A 216 -6.14 -1.19 -12.39
C ILE A 216 -6.50 -0.59 -13.75
N GLU A 217 -7.51 0.25 -13.75
CA GLU A 217 -8.03 0.92 -14.95
C GLU A 217 -7.93 2.43 -14.76
N GLY A 218 -7.52 3.14 -15.77
CA GLY A 218 -7.48 4.59 -15.67
C GLY A 218 -7.08 5.23 -17.00
N GLY A 219 -7.38 6.48 -17.11
CA GLY A 219 -6.92 7.39 -18.14
C GLY A 219 -7.03 8.77 -17.54
N PRO A 220 -6.15 9.72 -17.91
CA PRO A 220 -6.26 11.06 -17.41
C PRO A 220 -7.63 11.61 -17.77
N PRO A 221 -8.31 12.30 -16.83
CA PRO A 221 -9.49 13.06 -17.19
C PRO A 221 -9.17 14.05 -18.30
N ASP A 222 -10.12 14.28 -19.18
CA ASP A 222 -9.96 15.23 -20.28
C ASP A 222 -9.41 16.56 -19.76
N GLY A 223 -8.30 17.03 -20.34
CA GLY A 223 -7.68 18.32 -20.00
C GLY A 223 -6.34 18.26 -19.24
N PHE A 224 -5.86 17.09 -18.82
CA PHE A 224 -4.53 16.92 -18.20
C PHE A 224 -3.52 16.42 -19.25
N ALA A 225 -2.89 17.35 -19.99
CA ALA A 225 -2.03 17.05 -21.14
C ALA A 225 -0.63 16.52 -20.74
N ASP A 226 -0.16 16.73 -19.52
CA ASP A 226 1.28 16.61 -19.20
C ASP A 226 1.62 15.52 -18.17
N PHE A 227 0.68 14.65 -17.77
CA PHE A 227 0.92 13.68 -16.71
C PHE A 227 0.75 12.23 -17.16
N SER A 228 1.74 11.41 -16.82
CA SER A 228 1.63 9.96 -16.94
C SER A 228 0.90 9.37 -15.73
N MET A 229 0.10 8.34 -15.98
CA MET A 229 -0.45 7.50 -14.92
C MET A 229 0.39 6.26 -14.75
N VAL A 230 0.50 5.80 -13.51
CA VAL A 230 1.21 4.57 -13.18
C VAL A 230 0.28 3.61 -12.46
N GLY A 231 0.09 2.43 -13.02
CA GLY A 231 -0.71 1.39 -12.37
C GLY A 231 -0.08 0.93 -11.06
N ILE A 232 1.17 0.48 -11.12
CA ILE A 232 1.94 0.02 -9.97
C ILE A 232 3.32 0.69 -10.00
N LEU A 233 3.59 1.54 -9.01
CA LEU A 233 4.88 2.19 -8.81
C LEU A 233 5.68 1.48 -7.73
N ILE A 234 6.89 1.05 -8.07
CA ILE A 234 7.85 0.48 -7.12
C ILE A 234 9.10 1.35 -7.11
N LEU A 235 9.31 2.07 -6.02
CA LEU A 235 10.43 2.98 -5.84
C LEU A 235 11.40 2.46 -4.78
N ALA A 236 12.57 2.07 -5.24
CA ALA A 236 13.69 1.66 -4.39
C ALA A 236 13.29 0.62 -3.30
N ALA A 237 12.55 -0.41 -3.71
CA ALA A 237 12.11 -1.51 -2.85
C ALA A 237 12.87 -2.82 -3.15
N ASP A 238 12.85 -3.74 -2.20
CA ASP A 238 13.49 -5.05 -2.29
C ASP A 238 12.47 -6.19 -2.24
N HIS A 239 12.78 -7.31 -2.90
CA HIS A 239 12.00 -8.56 -2.86
C HIS A 239 10.50 -8.36 -3.10
N THR A 240 10.11 -7.40 -3.95
CA THR A 240 8.71 -7.18 -4.29
C THR A 240 8.27 -8.17 -5.36
N THR A 241 7.11 -8.78 -5.17
CA THR A 241 6.50 -9.73 -6.11
C THR A 241 5.21 -9.13 -6.68
N VAL A 242 5.11 -9.01 -8.01
CA VAL A 242 3.94 -8.47 -8.71
C VAL A 242 3.42 -9.52 -9.68
N LEU A 243 2.25 -10.08 -9.39
CA LEU A 243 1.72 -11.24 -10.11
C LEU A 243 0.28 -11.00 -10.58
N GLN A 244 -0.02 -11.46 -11.80
CA GLN A 244 -1.39 -11.62 -12.31
C GLN A 244 -2.25 -10.36 -12.24
N ASN A 245 -1.66 -9.16 -12.28
CA ASN A 245 -2.42 -7.93 -12.32
C ASN A 245 -2.87 -7.61 -13.74
N ASP A 246 -4.09 -7.08 -13.89
CA ASP A 246 -4.66 -6.62 -15.15
C ASP A 246 -4.60 -5.08 -15.17
N LEU A 247 -3.74 -4.52 -16.05
CA LEU A 247 -3.40 -3.11 -16.11
C LEU A 247 -3.94 -2.52 -17.41
N ARG A 248 -4.85 -1.55 -17.28
CA ARG A 248 -5.61 -0.97 -18.39
C ARG A 248 -5.54 0.55 -18.34
N LEU A 249 -4.33 1.10 -18.39
CA LEU A 249 -4.10 2.53 -18.37
C LEU A 249 -4.21 3.10 -19.77
N ARG A 250 -5.26 3.86 -20.00
CA ARG A 250 -5.53 4.43 -21.32
C ARG A 250 -4.45 5.40 -21.71
N ASP A 251 -4.16 5.34 -22.99
CA ASP A 251 -3.36 6.31 -23.68
C ASP A 251 -4.00 7.71 -23.59
N ASN A 252 -3.20 8.72 -23.28
CA ASN A 252 -3.59 10.10 -23.45
C ASN A 252 -2.84 10.68 -24.66
N PRO A 253 -3.45 10.69 -25.86
CA PRO A 253 -2.76 11.13 -27.08
C PRO A 253 -2.35 12.62 -27.06
N ALA A 254 -2.83 13.39 -26.08
CA ALA A 254 -2.44 14.79 -25.88
C ALA A 254 -1.30 14.93 -24.85
N ALA A 255 -0.93 13.85 -24.13
CA ALA A 255 0.13 13.92 -23.12
C ALA A 255 1.51 13.68 -23.78
N ALA A 256 2.49 14.48 -23.36
CA ALA A 256 3.90 14.20 -23.66
C ALA A 256 4.44 13.01 -22.82
N ALA A 257 3.72 12.58 -21.81
CA ALA A 257 4.10 11.54 -20.86
C ALA A 257 3.25 10.28 -21.05
N VAL A 258 3.92 9.15 -21.07
CA VAL A 258 3.39 7.80 -21.37
C VAL A 258 2.73 7.19 -20.15
N SER A 259 1.52 6.63 -20.28
CA SER A 259 0.88 5.86 -19.19
C SER A 259 1.52 4.48 -19.04
N GLN A 260 1.93 4.16 -17.83
CA GLN A 260 2.75 2.98 -17.52
C GLN A 260 1.98 1.98 -16.65
N GLY A 261 1.95 0.73 -17.08
CA GLY A 261 1.34 -0.34 -16.27
C GLY A 261 2.08 -0.56 -14.97
N ILE A 262 3.38 -0.88 -15.04
CA ILE A 262 4.28 -1.06 -13.90
C ILE A 262 5.52 -0.20 -14.12
N LEU A 263 5.85 0.64 -13.15
CA LEU A 263 7.09 1.43 -13.14
C LEU A 263 7.99 0.98 -12.00
N LEU A 264 9.19 0.53 -12.35
CA LEU A 264 10.27 0.30 -11.40
C LEU A 264 11.27 1.44 -11.53
N THR A 265 11.48 2.18 -10.45
CA THR A 265 12.37 3.34 -10.48
C THR A 265 13.16 3.50 -9.19
N ASN A 266 14.26 4.20 -9.26
CA ASN A 266 15.03 4.67 -8.11
C ASN A 266 15.00 6.19 -7.99
N THR A 267 14.29 6.87 -8.89
CA THR A 267 14.20 8.32 -8.95
C THR A 267 12.84 8.79 -8.47
N CYS A 268 12.78 9.68 -7.50
CA CYS A 268 11.53 10.21 -6.98
C CYS A 268 11.22 11.61 -7.49
N CYS A 269 9.94 11.77 -7.86
CA CYS A 269 9.19 13.02 -7.73
C CYS A 269 9.82 14.22 -8.45
N GLY A 270 10.30 14.06 -9.69
CA GLY A 270 10.82 15.18 -10.49
C GLY A 270 12.06 15.89 -9.92
N THR A 271 12.61 15.40 -8.81
CA THR A 271 13.78 16.03 -8.16
C THR A 271 15.10 15.62 -8.80
N GLY A 272 15.12 14.67 -9.73
CA GLY A 272 16.33 14.10 -10.31
C GLY A 272 17.21 13.34 -9.31
N LYS A 273 16.75 13.16 -8.08
CA LYS A 273 17.49 12.42 -7.04
C LYS A 273 17.28 10.92 -7.18
N SER A 274 18.39 10.20 -7.25
CA SER A 274 18.41 8.74 -7.33
C SER A 274 18.70 8.12 -5.98
N TYR A 275 17.98 7.05 -5.64
CA TYR A 275 18.18 6.27 -4.42
C TYR A 275 18.91 4.98 -4.70
N LEU A 276 20.13 4.87 -4.19
CA LEU A 276 20.98 3.70 -4.36
C LEU A 276 20.94 2.75 -3.16
N PRO A 277 20.96 1.45 -3.38
CA PRO A 277 20.68 0.78 -4.66
C PRO A 277 19.24 0.95 -5.09
N GLY A 278 18.94 0.80 -6.39
CA GLY A 278 17.58 0.86 -6.95
C GLY A 278 16.65 -0.26 -6.46
N VAL A 279 15.68 -0.65 -7.29
CA VAL A 279 14.80 -1.80 -7.02
C VAL A 279 15.61 -3.10 -7.11
N ARG A 280 15.46 -4.00 -6.13
CA ARG A 280 16.22 -5.25 -6.08
C ARG A 280 15.33 -6.49 -5.92
N HIS A 281 15.77 -7.61 -6.49
CA HIS A 281 15.18 -8.94 -6.33
C HIS A 281 13.65 -8.96 -6.56
N THR A 282 13.20 -8.22 -7.58
CA THR A 282 11.78 -8.06 -7.88
C THR A 282 11.33 -9.08 -8.91
N ILE A 283 10.16 -9.69 -8.69
CA ILE A 283 9.53 -10.64 -9.59
C ILE A 283 8.29 -9.99 -10.20
N LEU A 284 8.25 -9.87 -11.53
CA LEU A 284 7.06 -9.47 -12.28
C LEU A 284 6.63 -10.66 -13.15
N ALA A 285 5.49 -11.27 -12.88
CA ALA A 285 5.05 -12.42 -13.65
C ALA A 285 3.54 -12.44 -13.94
N PHE A 286 3.19 -12.88 -15.13
CA PHE A 286 1.82 -13.07 -15.60
C PHE A 286 0.95 -11.79 -15.56
N ASN A 287 1.54 -10.60 -15.49
CA ASN A 287 0.79 -9.35 -15.54
C ASN A 287 0.35 -9.07 -16.98
N ASP A 288 -0.87 -8.55 -17.15
CA ASP A 288 -1.42 -8.17 -18.44
C ASP A 288 -1.51 -6.64 -18.56
N GLY A 289 -0.54 -6.05 -19.24
CA GLY A 289 -0.48 -4.61 -19.51
C GLY A 289 -0.76 -4.25 -20.98
N ARG A 290 -1.32 -5.16 -21.79
CA ARG A 290 -1.57 -4.92 -23.22
C ARG A 290 -2.53 -3.75 -23.53
N LYS A 291 -3.27 -3.31 -22.51
CA LYS A 291 -4.18 -2.16 -22.62
C LYS A 291 -3.60 -0.89 -22.01
N SER A 292 -2.35 -0.94 -21.55
CA SER A 292 -1.56 0.22 -21.16
C SER A 292 -0.68 0.63 -22.33
N GLU A 293 -0.32 1.90 -22.40
CA GLU A 293 0.58 2.41 -23.45
C GLU A 293 1.94 1.71 -23.36
N VAL A 294 2.53 1.62 -22.16
CA VAL A 294 3.66 0.75 -21.86
C VAL A 294 3.30 -0.14 -20.67
N ALA A 295 3.48 -1.46 -20.84
CA ALA A 295 3.13 -2.41 -19.79
C ALA A 295 4.11 -2.35 -18.61
N ILE A 296 5.40 -2.29 -18.87
CA ILE A 296 6.47 -2.31 -17.86
C ILE A 296 7.55 -1.34 -18.26
N VAL A 297 7.88 -0.43 -17.36
CA VAL A 297 9.02 0.49 -17.49
C VAL A 297 10.01 0.23 -16.35
N VAL A 298 11.27 0.09 -16.69
CA VAL A 298 12.37 0.00 -15.72
C VAL A 298 13.32 1.17 -15.97
N GLU A 299 13.28 2.14 -15.08
CA GLU A 299 14.14 3.31 -15.14
C GLU A 299 15.33 3.17 -14.21
N GLY A 300 16.51 3.50 -14.72
CA GLY A 300 17.74 3.53 -13.95
C GLY A 300 18.57 4.74 -14.31
N SER A 301 18.44 5.86 -13.59
CA SER A 301 19.32 7.02 -13.78
C SER A 301 20.66 6.80 -13.07
N GLY A 302 21.75 7.10 -13.76
CA GLY A 302 23.08 7.23 -13.14
C GLY A 302 23.75 5.93 -12.66
N GLY A 303 23.51 4.78 -13.32
CA GLY A 303 24.16 3.51 -12.97
C GLY A 303 23.64 2.86 -11.68
N ALA A 304 22.53 3.31 -11.17
CA ALA A 304 21.87 2.79 -10.00
C ALA A 304 20.94 1.66 -10.40
N ASN A 305 21.39 0.51 -10.21
CA ASN A 305 21.00 -0.72 -10.83
C ASN A 305 19.77 -1.32 -10.17
N THR A 306 18.73 -1.55 -10.95
CA THR A 306 17.78 -2.63 -10.69
C THR A 306 18.55 -3.94 -10.71
N GLN A 307 18.61 -4.64 -9.60
CA GLN A 307 19.35 -5.90 -9.44
C GLN A 307 18.40 -7.05 -9.23
N GLY A 308 18.69 -8.21 -9.83
CA GLY A 308 17.92 -9.43 -9.62
C GLY A 308 16.47 -9.34 -10.07
N LEU A 309 16.16 -8.54 -11.10
CA LEU A 309 14.84 -8.48 -11.70
C LEU A 309 14.52 -9.74 -12.47
N PHE A 310 13.36 -10.34 -12.18
CA PHE A 310 12.86 -11.51 -12.88
C PHE A 310 11.53 -11.19 -13.59
N LEU A 311 11.53 -11.29 -14.93
CA LEU A 311 10.36 -11.07 -15.77
C LEU A 311 9.88 -12.38 -16.35
N PHE A 312 8.61 -12.75 -16.15
CA PHE A 312 8.09 -14.01 -16.66
C PHE A 312 6.65 -13.88 -17.18
N ARG A 313 6.43 -14.18 -18.45
CA ARG A 313 5.10 -14.20 -19.10
C ARG A 313 4.25 -12.96 -18.89
N ASN A 314 4.85 -11.79 -18.73
CA ASN A 314 4.11 -10.54 -18.78
C ASN A 314 3.71 -10.21 -20.21
N ARG A 315 2.58 -9.51 -20.38
CA ARG A 315 2.03 -9.16 -21.69
C ARG A 315 1.99 -7.63 -21.85
N GLY A 316 2.31 -7.16 -23.05
CA GLY A 316 2.36 -5.74 -23.40
C GLY A 316 3.80 -5.26 -23.66
N GLU A 317 3.94 -4.01 -24.07
CA GLU A 317 5.24 -3.40 -24.34
C GLU A 317 6.08 -3.26 -23.08
N GLN A 318 7.39 -3.48 -23.19
CA GLN A 318 8.34 -3.39 -22.09
C GLN A 318 9.50 -2.48 -22.48
N GLN A 319 9.70 -1.42 -21.72
CA GLN A 319 10.83 -0.49 -21.88
C GLN A 319 11.80 -0.70 -20.72
N LEU A 320 12.99 -1.20 -21.03
CA LEU A 320 13.99 -1.62 -20.06
C LEU A 320 15.24 -0.77 -20.28
N GLU A 321 15.34 0.38 -19.63
CA GLU A 321 16.54 1.21 -19.69
C GLU A 321 17.66 0.60 -18.85
N THR A 322 18.77 0.27 -19.52
CA THR A 322 20.11 -0.10 -18.99
C THR A 322 20.14 -0.82 -17.63
N ALA A 323 19.21 -1.71 -17.39
CA ALA A 323 19.31 -2.67 -16.31
C ALA A 323 20.26 -3.79 -16.74
N GLN A 324 21.20 -4.20 -15.91
CA GLN A 324 21.84 -5.50 -16.09
C GLN A 324 20.74 -6.57 -15.86
N LEU A 325 20.01 -6.85 -16.92
CA LEU A 325 19.04 -7.94 -16.95
C LEU A 325 19.83 -9.24 -16.90
N LEU A 326 19.98 -9.81 -15.73
CA LEU A 326 20.27 -11.23 -15.61
C LEU A 326 18.99 -12.00 -16.00
N LEU A 327 18.71 -12.05 -17.32
CA LEU A 327 17.76 -12.97 -17.89
C LEU A 327 18.30 -14.40 -17.69
N SER A 328 18.03 -14.98 -16.53
CA SER A 328 18.13 -16.44 -16.41
C SER A 328 16.91 -17.05 -17.10
N LEU A 329 16.98 -17.15 -18.42
CA LEU A 329 16.09 -17.98 -19.25
C LEU A 329 16.37 -19.48 -19.02
N SER A 330 16.61 -19.91 -17.80
CA SER A 330 16.60 -21.33 -17.50
C SER A 330 15.15 -21.77 -17.30
N ARG A 331 14.69 -22.70 -18.15
CA ARG A 331 13.39 -23.38 -18.06
C ARG A 331 13.16 -24.13 -16.72
N SER A 332 14.01 -23.90 -15.72
CA SER A 332 14.04 -24.61 -14.43
C SER A 332 14.12 -23.72 -13.20
N ALA A 333 13.97 -22.42 -13.29
CA ALA A 333 13.89 -21.60 -12.09
C ALA A 333 12.55 -21.85 -11.38
N ALA A 334 12.60 -22.59 -10.28
CA ALA A 334 11.43 -22.81 -9.43
C ALA A 334 10.97 -21.47 -8.87
N ILE A 335 9.73 -21.09 -9.14
CA ILE A 335 9.07 -19.97 -8.45
C ILE A 335 9.17 -20.23 -6.95
N PRO A 336 9.62 -19.27 -6.12
CA PRO A 336 9.65 -19.44 -4.67
C PRO A 336 8.31 -19.95 -4.15
N ALA A 337 8.33 -20.83 -3.18
CA ALA A 337 7.09 -21.41 -2.62
C ALA A 337 6.08 -20.36 -2.14
N SER A 338 6.57 -19.20 -1.71
CA SER A 338 5.77 -18.02 -1.34
C SER A 338 5.05 -17.35 -2.51
N ALA A 339 5.49 -17.60 -3.76
CA ALA A 339 4.92 -17.00 -4.96
C ALA A 339 4.07 -17.99 -5.78
N ARG A 340 3.84 -19.21 -5.28
CA ARG A 340 2.96 -20.17 -5.95
C ARG A 340 1.53 -19.90 -5.58
N PRO A 341 0.62 -19.60 -6.53
CA PRO A 341 -0.80 -19.57 -6.23
C PRO A 341 -1.21 -20.95 -5.71
N GLN A 342 -1.87 -21.01 -4.57
CA GLN A 342 -2.60 -22.20 -4.18
C GLN A 342 -3.81 -22.29 -5.12
N LEU A 343 -3.78 -23.25 -6.02
CA LEU A 343 -4.90 -23.63 -6.87
C LEU A 343 -5.98 -24.33 -6.04
#